data_a510f2d12b871f03708f2ff2767d719d
#
_entry.id   a510f2d12b871f03708f2ff2767d719d
#
_cell.length_a   1.000
_cell.length_b   1.000
_cell.length_c   1.000
_cell.angle_alpha   90.00
_cell.angle_beta   90.00
_cell.angle_gamma   90.00
#
_symmetry.space_group_name_H-M   'P 1'
#
loop_
_entity.id
_entity.type
_entity.pdbx_description
1 polymer ?
#
loop_
_entity_poly.entity_id
_entity_poly.type
_entity_poly.pdbx_seq_one_letter_code
_entity_poly.pdbx_strand_id
1 'polypeptide(L)'
;MKRILNVTVLAAALLVLFSGCRKESTERLAVGVTAAELEAETYSEIWDVLWRGFDQNYVGWEIEDFDWDESKETYTPKFQELDERVEAINEAETPDSEALEEVETDAAALMHEIFDRFHDGHLFIQYRDYATSQMHAFMPADTRNADREDINDAPKMEKSYYCTPDGEFGGSGEFNYISVSKIMCDLILEKLPQMEADYTRLAGLDSLDVEQEAILEALEAKLPTFRKMKSYMEKNEFYASSLYSMYKDSIGETESALLRLEYDLPTTHFDDDEIASLVIGTTGDNIIYYRLNHFYMPEYRMLELSEYDKLSAADSTVYDTYYAALNQLHDKTYKMHSEGTLKGIILDVRGNGGGMAAHLKWVAGMFYKGERYNLGTMKMKDGLGRLDYSLPSKFYMDCYGTNEEDIDEPIVILTDANSVSCSEITTISVKQHPNGISMGMRTWGGGNKLVDDARYNSILGYAGCIGEYNKTAVYVYLPYILTSYYDLGIIEGVGVAPDIEVRYDNDLYEATGRDNQFERAISYIREGK
;
A
#
# COMPACT_ATOMS: atom_id res chain seq x y z
N MET A 1 -3.15 -16.69 64.16
CA MET A 1 -3.77 -15.36 63.96
C MET A 1 -2.81 -14.31 63.39
N LYS A 2 -1.58 -14.10 63.90
CA LYS A 2 -0.64 -13.08 63.33
C LYS A 2 -0.22 -13.30 61.86
N ARG A 3 -0.14 -14.55 61.35
CA ARG A 3 0.23 -14.84 59.96
C ARG A 3 -0.91 -14.57 58.96
N ILE A 4 -2.15 -14.75 59.37
CA ILE A 4 -3.34 -14.48 58.53
C ILE A 4 -3.54 -12.96 58.39
N LEU A 5 -3.31 -12.20 59.43
CA LEU A 5 -3.42 -10.74 59.43
C LEU A 5 -2.40 -10.08 58.48
N ASN A 6 -1.16 -10.61 58.39
CA ASN A 6 -0.14 -10.09 57.49
C ASN A 6 -0.41 -10.37 56.03
N VAL A 7 -1.03 -11.51 55.69
CA VAL A 7 -1.43 -11.84 54.30
C VAL A 7 -2.60 -10.97 53.85
N THR A 8 -3.55 -10.70 54.76
CA THR A 8 -4.70 -9.84 54.43
C THR A 8 -4.31 -8.39 54.26
N VAL A 9 -3.36 -7.89 55.04
CA VAL A 9 -2.82 -6.52 54.89
C VAL A 9 -1.97 -6.40 53.61
N LEU A 10 -1.19 -7.42 53.25
CA LEU A 10 -0.41 -7.42 52.01
C LEU A 10 -1.33 -7.50 50.78
N ALA A 11 -2.39 -8.30 50.84
CA ALA A 11 -3.38 -8.38 49.76
C ALA A 11 -4.19 -7.08 49.62
N ALA A 12 -4.53 -6.42 50.71
CA ALA A 12 -5.18 -5.12 50.69
C ALA A 12 -4.25 -4.01 50.19
N ALA A 13 -2.96 -4.04 50.52
CA ALA A 13 -1.96 -3.10 50.02
C ALA A 13 -1.71 -3.30 48.49
N LEU A 14 -1.66 -4.54 48.03
CA LEU A 14 -1.59 -4.85 46.59
C LEU A 14 -2.85 -4.39 45.85
N LEU A 15 -4.05 -4.60 46.39
CA LEU A 15 -5.29 -4.11 45.80
C LEU A 15 -5.35 -2.57 45.71
N VAL A 16 -4.80 -1.87 46.69
CA VAL A 16 -4.70 -0.39 46.67
C VAL A 16 -3.67 0.10 45.66
N LEU A 17 -2.57 -0.65 45.43
CA LEU A 17 -1.57 -0.32 44.43
C LEU A 17 -2.10 -0.55 43.00
N PHE A 18 -2.98 -1.54 42.80
CA PHE A 18 -3.62 -1.76 41.50
C PHE A 18 -4.86 -0.87 41.26
N SER A 19 -5.47 -0.31 42.27
CA SER A 19 -6.59 0.63 42.13
C SER A 19 -6.14 2.07 41.84
N GLY A 20 -4.86 2.39 42.08
CA GLY A 20 -4.29 3.70 41.80
C GLY A 20 -4.08 4.00 40.31
N CYS A 21 -3.97 2.96 39.48
CA CYS A 21 -3.80 3.12 38.01
C CYS A 21 -5.10 3.26 37.24
N ARG A 22 -6.28 3.23 37.88
CA ARG A 22 -7.58 3.24 37.18
C ARG A 22 -8.37 4.56 37.26
N LYS A 23 -7.83 5.57 37.90
CA LYS A 23 -8.56 6.82 38.13
C LYS A 23 -8.55 7.82 36.97
N GLU A 24 -7.73 7.56 35.96
CA GLU A 24 -7.58 8.51 34.84
C GLU A 24 -8.50 8.24 33.63
N SER A 25 -9.10 7.05 33.52
CA SER A 25 -9.78 6.64 32.29
C SER A 25 -11.20 7.18 32.10
N THR A 26 -11.86 7.68 33.15
CA THR A 26 -13.27 8.12 33.05
C THR A 26 -13.45 9.60 32.75
N GLU A 27 -12.47 10.44 33.03
CA GLU A 27 -12.54 11.86 32.67
C GLU A 27 -12.02 12.14 31.23
N ARG A 28 -11.16 11.25 30.69
CA ARG A 28 -10.59 11.41 29.35
C ARG A 28 -11.52 10.95 28.21
N LEU A 29 -12.47 10.07 28.47
CA LEU A 29 -13.45 9.63 27.47
C LEU A 29 -14.43 10.72 27.02
N ALA A 30 -14.45 11.86 27.70
CA ALA A 30 -15.33 12.98 27.40
C ALA A 30 -14.75 14.02 26.42
N VAL A 31 -13.50 13.87 25.97
CA VAL A 31 -12.74 14.91 25.27
C VAL A 31 -12.38 14.52 23.82
N GLY A 32 -12.77 13.33 23.37
CA GLY A 32 -12.54 12.90 21.99
C GLY A 32 -13.32 13.75 20.99
N VAL A 33 -12.80 13.87 19.77
CA VAL A 33 -13.55 14.47 18.67
C VAL A 33 -14.79 13.62 18.42
N THR A 34 -15.95 14.25 18.38
CA THR A 34 -17.23 13.57 18.15
C THR A 34 -17.62 13.58 16.68
N ALA A 35 -18.49 12.66 16.27
CA ALA A 35 -19.02 12.63 14.90
C ALA A 35 -19.70 13.96 14.48
N ALA A 36 -20.32 14.69 15.42
CA ALA A 36 -20.92 15.99 15.13
C ALA A 36 -19.87 17.08 14.84
N GLU A 37 -18.73 17.04 15.53
CA GLU A 37 -17.65 18.00 15.31
C GLU A 37 -16.89 17.75 13.99
N LEU A 38 -17.00 16.54 13.42
CA LEU A 38 -16.44 16.26 12.08
C LEU A 38 -17.19 16.96 10.94
N GLU A 39 -18.36 17.53 11.22
CA GLU A 39 -19.13 18.38 10.30
C GLU A 39 -18.87 19.89 10.54
N ALA A 40 -17.62 20.22 10.96
CA ALA A 40 -17.18 21.59 11.15
C ALA A 40 -17.52 22.46 9.92
N GLU A 41 -18.06 23.67 10.17
CA GLU A 41 -18.56 24.56 9.13
C GLU A 41 -17.65 25.78 8.90
N THR A 42 -16.78 26.12 9.88
CA THR A 42 -15.88 27.26 9.81
C THR A 42 -14.41 26.85 9.89
N TYR A 43 -13.50 27.71 9.48
CA TYR A 43 -12.07 27.43 9.56
C TYR A 43 -11.58 27.23 11.00
N SER A 44 -12.09 28.02 11.93
CA SER A 44 -11.72 27.88 13.36
C SER A 44 -12.25 26.59 13.96
N GLU A 45 -13.42 26.11 13.54
CA GLU A 45 -13.93 24.79 13.95
C GLU A 45 -13.13 23.64 13.33
N ILE A 46 -12.81 23.74 12.02
CA ILE A 46 -11.92 22.77 11.34
C ILE A 46 -10.58 22.69 12.05
N TRP A 47 -9.98 23.84 12.37
CA TRP A 47 -8.72 23.89 13.12
C TRP A 47 -8.83 23.27 14.52
N ASP A 48 -9.90 23.55 15.26
CA ASP A 48 -10.08 22.94 16.60
C ASP A 48 -10.20 21.43 16.52
N VAL A 49 -10.92 20.90 15.53
CA VAL A 49 -11.04 19.45 15.27
C VAL A 49 -9.69 18.84 14.93
N LEU A 50 -8.94 19.46 14.01
CA LEU A 50 -7.61 19.02 13.61
C LEU A 50 -6.65 19.04 14.80
N TRP A 51 -6.57 20.16 15.54
CA TRP A 51 -5.66 20.29 16.66
C TRP A 51 -5.91 19.21 17.74
N ARG A 52 -7.18 19.03 18.16
CA ARG A 52 -7.55 18.01 19.16
C ARG A 52 -7.37 16.60 18.63
N GLY A 53 -7.74 16.39 17.36
CA GLY A 53 -7.61 15.08 16.72
C GLY A 53 -6.16 14.61 16.68
N PHE A 54 -5.24 15.48 16.29
CA PHE A 54 -3.79 15.20 16.32
C PHE A 54 -3.29 14.99 17.73
N ASP A 55 -3.64 15.88 18.67
CA ASP A 55 -3.25 15.76 20.07
C ASP A 55 -3.56 14.38 20.66
N GLN A 56 -4.72 13.86 20.31
CA GLN A 56 -5.25 12.62 20.87
C GLN A 56 -4.86 11.36 20.10
N ASN A 57 -4.64 11.43 18.80
CA ASN A 57 -4.52 10.25 17.95
C ASN A 57 -3.14 10.09 17.30
N TYR A 58 -2.38 11.16 17.09
CA TYR A 58 -1.08 11.06 16.45
C TYR A 58 -0.06 10.32 17.30
N VAL A 59 0.64 9.35 16.71
CA VAL A 59 1.61 8.50 17.43
C VAL A 59 3.04 9.05 17.39
N GLY A 60 3.33 9.92 16.42
CA GLY A 60 4.69 10.39 16.12
C GLY A 60 5.21 11.53 16.97
N TRP A 61 4.53 11.95 18.04
CA TRP A 61 4.93 13.14 18.83
C TRP A 61 6.38 13.15 19.33
N GLU A 62 7.01 12.00 19.48
CA GLU A 62 8.41 11.95 19.97
C GLU A 62 9.44 12.24 18.86
N ILE A 63 9.03 12.30 17.61
CA ILE A 63 9.91 12.65 16.48
C ILE A 63 9.72 14.08 16.00
N GLU A 64 8.68 14.77 16.51
CA GLU A 64 8.41 16.15 16.14
C GLU A 64 9.19 17.12 17.02
N ASP A 65 9.70 18.19 16.42
CA ASP A 65 10.59 19.17 17.04
C ASP A 65 9.93 20.53 17.33
N PHE A 66 8.58 20.61 17.30
CA PHE A 66 7.80 21.82 17.51
C PHE A 66 6.79 21.68 18.66
N ASP A 67 6.40 22.80 19.26
CA ASP A 67 5.38 22.86 20.31
C ASP A 67 3.97 22.91 19.71
N TRP A 68 3.19 21.85 19.96
CA TRP A 68 1.82 21.75 19.45
C TRP A 68 0.84 22.66 20.18
N ASP A 69 1.08 22.96 21.45
CA ASP A 69 0.25 23.89 22.24
C ASP A 69 0.49 25.34 21.76
N GLU A 70 1.74 25.72 21.50
CA GLU A 70 2.08 26.99 20.88
C GLU A 70 1.42 27.14 19.50
N SER A 71 1.31 26.07 18.72
CA SER A 71 0.60 26.07 17.45
C SER A 71 -0.87 26.44 17.62
N LYS A 72 -1.56 25.92 18.65
CA LYS A 72 -2.94 26.31 18.94
C LYS A 72 -3.07 27.80 19.23
N GLU A 73 -2.22 28.32 20.11
CA GLU A 73 -2.24 29.75 20.48
C GLU A 73 -1.96 30.66 19.27
N THR A 74 -1.03 30.24 18.41
CA THR A 74 -0.59 31.02 17.25
C THR A 74 -1.62 31.05 16.12
N TYR A 75 -2.23 29.92 15.80
CA TYR A 75 -3.06 29.78 14.59
C TYR A 75 -4.55 29.97 14.83
N THR A 76 -5.07 29.77 16.05
CA THR A 76 -6.49 30.00 16.35
C THR A 76 -6.96 31.42 15.97
N PRO A 77 -6.26 32.51 16.31
CA PRO A 77 -6.68 33.84 15.91
C PRO A 77 -6.65 34.08 14.40
N LYS A 78 -5.71 33.43 13.69
CA LYS A 78 -5.60 33.57 12.22
C LYS A 78 -6.80 32.92 11.52
N PHE A 79 -7.25 31.73 11.98
CA PHE A 79 -8.43 31.08 11.42
C PHE A 79 -9.72 31.85 11.76
N GLN A 80 -9.83 32.44 12.95
CA GLN A 80 -10.94 33.30 13.30
C GLN A 80 -11.00 34.57 12.40
N GLU A 81 -9.86 35.14 12.05
CA GLU A 81 -9.81 36.26 11.09
C GLU A 81 -10.30 35.83 9.69
N LEU A 82 -9.98 34.61 9.24
CA LEU A 82 -10.51 34.08 7.98
C LEU A 82 -12.02 33.85 8.05
N ASP A 83 -12.56 33.37 9.17
CA ASP A 83 -13.99 33.23 9.38
C ASP A 83 -14.71 34.59 9.27
N GLU A 84 -14.19 35.62 9.94
CA GLU A 84 -14.73 36.99 9.87
C GLU A 84 -14.70 37.54 8.43
N ARG A 85 -13.68 37.23 7.63
CA ARG A 85 -13.60 37.63 6.21
C ARG A 85 -14.66 36.93 5.38
N VAL A 86 -14.88 35.63 5.54
CA VAL A 86 -15.96 34.91 4.84
C VAL A 86 -17.32 35.43 5.19
N GLU A 87 -17.59 35.69 6.47
CA GLU A 87 -18.85 36.24 6.94
C GLU A 87 -19.11 37.63 6.32
N ALA A 88 -18.12 38.51 6.34
CA ALA A 88 -18.24 39.86 5.76
C ALA A 88 -18.51 39.86 4.24
N ILE A 89 -17.90 38.90 3.50
CA ILE A 89 -18.14 38.73 2.07
C ILE A 89 -19.57 38.22 1.82
N ASN A 90 -20.02 37.24 2.62
CA ASN A 90 -21.35 36.65 2.46
C ASN A 90 -22.50 37.58 2.91
N GLU A 91 -22.26 38.53 3.80
CA GLU A 91 -23.25 39.55 4.21
C GLU A 91 -23.48 40.62 3.13
N ALA A 92 -22.64 40.69 2.11
CA ALA A 92 -22.84 41.63 1.01
C ALA A 92 -24.07 41.26 0.16
N GLU A 93 -24.75 42.26 -0.43
CA GLU A 93 -25.90 42.02 -1.33
C GLU A 93 -25.55 41.09 -2.52
N THR A 94 -24.29 41.08 -2.91
CA THR A 94 -23.72 40.22 -3.95
C THR A 94 -22.36 39.75 -3.45
N PRO A 95 -22.26 38.52 -2.94
CA PRO A 95 -20.99 37.97 -2.50
C PRO A 95 -19.96 37.91 -3.64
N ASP A 96 -18.74 38.31 -3.35
CA ASP A 96 -17.63 38.35 -4.31
C ASP A 96 -16.92 36.98 -4.29
N SER A 97 -17.07 36.21 -5.38
CA SER A 97 -16.47 34.88 -5.49
C SER A 97 -14.94 34.93 -5.58
N GLU A 98 -14.35 35.97 -6.18
CA GLU A 98 -12.90 36.13 -6.26
C GLU A 98 -12.31 36.41 -4.87
N ALA A 99 -13.02 37.21 -4.05
CA ALA A 99 -12.62 37.42 -2.66
C ALA A 99 -12.74 36.13 -1.79
N LEU A 100 -13.72 35.24 -2.06
CA LEU A 100 -13.81 33.95 -1.38
C LEU A 100 -12.67 33.03 -1.79
N GLU A 101 -12.26 32.99 -3.07
CA GLU A 101 -11.11 32.23 -3.55
C GLU A 101 -9.78 32.74 -2.96
N GLU A 102 -9.66 34.04 -2.69
CA GLU A 102 -8.51 34.59 -1.96
C GLU A 102 -8.47 34.08 -0.51
N VAL A 103 -9.63 34.02 0.18
CA VAL A 103 -9.68 33.46 1.56
C VAL A 103 -9.36 31.97 1.58
N GLU A 104 -9.86 31.19 0.63
CA GLU A 104 -9.52 29.78 0.43
C GLU A 104 -8.00 29.59 0.28
N THR A 105 -7.36 30.41 -0.55
CA THR A 105 -5.91 30.38 -0.76
C THR A 105 -5.14 30.66 0.53
N ASP A 106 -5.56 31.68 1.30
CA ASP A 106 -4.95 32.02 2.58
C ASP A 106 -5.13 30.90 3.61
N ALA A 107 -6.31 30.26 3.65
CA ALA A 107 -6.59 29.13 4.52
C ALA A 107 -5.71 27.92 4.18
N ALA A 108 -5.59 27.58 2.89
CA ALA A 108 -4.72 26.51 2.42
C ALA A 108 -3.25 26.79 2.79
N ALA A 109 -2.79 28.03 2.64
CA ALA A 109 -1.43 28.41 3.04
C ALA A 109 -1.18 28.22 4.54
N LEU A 110 -2.16 28.57 5.40
CA LEU A 110 -2.04 28.33 6.84
C LEU A 110 -2.03 26.84 7.18
N MET A 111 -2.84 26.02 6.51
CA MET A 111 -2.83 24.57 6.69
C MET A 111 -1.45 23.98 6.34
N HIS A 112 -0.86 24.38 5.21
CA HIS A 112 0.50 23.97 4.85
C HIS A 112 1.56 24.47 5.84
N GLU A 113 1.48 25.74 6.29
CA GLU A 113 2.41 26.29 7.31
C GLU A 113 2.43 25.44 8.60
N ILE A 114 1.28 24.88 8.97
CA ILE A 114 1.14 24.06 10.19
C ILE A 114 1.62 22.63 9.94
N PHE A 115 1.08 21.97 8.90
CA PHE A 115 1.18 20.52 8.77
C PHE A 115 2.40 20.06 7.98
N ASP A 116 2.99 20.88 7.11
CA ASP A 116 4.25 20.54 6.41
C ASP A 116 5.45 20.41 7.35
N ARG A 117 5.28 20.78 8.63
CA ARG A 117 6.27 20.59 9.69
C ARG A 117 6.34 19.15 10.19
N PHE A 118 5.28 18.34 9.97
CA PHE A 118 5.25 16.96 10.44
C PHE A 118 6.18 16.08 9.64
N HIS A 119 6.91 15.19 10.33
CA HIS A 119 7.84 14.25 9.73
C HIS A 119 7.17 12.95 9.25
N ASP A 120 5.88 12.81 9.45
CA ASP A 120 5.13 11.59 9.10
C ASP A 120 5.02 11.39 7.59
N GLY A 121 5.29 10.17 7.13
CA GLY A 121 5.25 9.81 5.71
C GLY A 121 3.90 9.28 5.22
N HIS A 122 2.96 9.00 6.14
CA HIS A 122 1.62 8.51 5.82
C HIS A 122 0.53 9.54 6.10
N LEU A 123 0.88 10.64 6.75
CA LEU A 123 -0.09 11.66 7.12
C LEU A 123 -0.79 12.21 5.88
N PHE A 124 -2.11 12.08 5.85
CA PHE A 124 -2.97 12.66 4.83
C PHE A 124 -4.08 13.45 5.52
N ILE A 125 -4.30 14.69 5.05
CA ILE A 125 -5.27 15.62 5.61
C ILE A 125 -6.26 16.00 4.52
N GLN A 126 -7.55 15.93 4.83
CA GLN A 126 -8.61 16.44 3.97
C GLN A 126 -9.56 17.29 4.79
N TYR A 127 -9.97 18.41 4.24
CA TYR A 127 -10.97 19.29 4.86
C TYR A 127 -11.88 19.94 3.80
N ARG A 128 -13.09 20.29 4.20
CA ARG A 128 -14.01 21.07 3.38
C ARG A 128 -13.75 22.53 3.62
N ASP A 129 -13.42 23.26 2.57
CA ASP A 129 -13.17 24.68 2.63
C ASP A 129 -14.45 25.47 2.99
N TYR A 130 -14.34 26.39 3.94
CA TYR A 130 -15.47 27.17 4.41
C TYR A 130 -15.94 28.21 3.40
N ALA A 131 -15.01 28.86 2.69
CA ALA A 131 -15.34 29.93 1.74
C ALA A 131 -16.00 29.39 0.46
N THR A 132 -15.48 28.25 -0.07
CA THR A 132 -15.86 27.73 -1.39
C THR A 132 -16.61 26.40 -1.33
N SER A 133 -16.64 25.74 -0.18
CA SER A 133 -17.17 24.39 0.03
C SER A 133 -16.45 23.29 -0.77
N GLN A 134 -15.29 23.57 -1.35
CA GLN A 134 -14.46 22.58 -2.03
C GLN A 134 -13.74 21.67 -1.04
N MET A 135 -13.42 20.46 -1.46
CA MET A 135 -12.61 19.53 -0.67
C MET A 135 -11.14 19.75 -1.02
N HIS A 136 -10.35 20.10 -0.01
CA HIS A 136 -8.90 20.16 -0.09
C HIS A 136 -8.29 18.93 0.51
N ALA A 137 -7.21 18.43 -0.11
CA ALA A 137 -6.47 17.28 0.40
C ALA A 137 -4.98 17.44 0.09
N PHE A 138 -4.14 17.07 1.05
CA PHE A 138 -2.68 17.11 0.89
C PHE A 138 -1.96 16.14 1.83
N MET A 139 -0.73 15.79 1.46
CA MET A 139 0.19 15.01 2.29
C MET A 139 1.41 15.87 2.62
N PRO A 140 1.72 16.14 3.89
CA PRO A 140 2.94 16.84 4.29
C PRO A 140 4.23 16.23 3.72
N ALA A 141 4.24 14.91 3.58
CA ALA A 141 5.36 14.19 2.98
C ALA A 141 5.63 14.56 1.51
N ASP A 142 4.61 14.95 0.74
CA ASP A 142 4.78 15.39 -0.65
C ASP A 142 5.58 16.69 -0.70
N THR A 143 5.25 17.67 0.15
CA THR A 143 6.01 18.91 0.26
C THR A 143 7.45 18.65 0.66
N ARG A 144 7.67 17.81 1.69
CA ARG A 144 9.02 17.46 2.16
C ARG A 144 9.87 16.77 1.09
N ASN A 145 9.27 15.91 0.28
CA ASN A 145 9.96 15.16 -0.77
C ASN A 145 9.96 15.86 -2.14
N ALA A 146 9.23 16.98 -2.31
CA ALA A 146 9.12 17.69 -3.58
C ALA A 146 10.47 18.15 -4.16
N ASP A 147 11.40 18.52 -3.27
CA ASP A 147 12.74 18.98 -3.66
C ASP A 147 13.73 17.82 -3.92
N ARG A 148 13.32 16.59 -3.77
CA ARG A 148 14.18 15.44 -4.08
C ARG A 148 14.38 15.33 -5.58
N GLU A 149 15.62 15.42 -6.02
CA GLU A 149 15.97 15.29 -7.44
C GLU A 149 15.66 13.90 -8.02
N ASP A 150 15.57 12.87 -7.17
CA ASP A 150 15.36 11.48 -7.55
C ASP A 150 13.88 11.04 -7.53
N ILE A 151 12.93 11.92 -7.17
CA ILE A 151 11.51 11.55 -7.01
C ILE A 151 10.86 11.03 -8.31
N ASN A 152 11.36 11.49 -9.45
CA ASN A 152 10.87 11.09 -10.76
C ASN A 152 11.80 10.07 -11.46
N ASP A 153 12.87 9.66 -10.80
CA ASP A 153 13.88 8.75 -11.34
C ASP A 153 13.51 7.28 -11.02
N ALA A 154 12.27 6.89 -11.27
CA ALA A 154 11.81 5.54 -11.03
C ALA A 154 11.65 4.76 -12.34
N PRO A 155 12.07 3.49 -12.40
CA PRO A 155 11.87 2.66 -13.57
C PRO A 155 10.38 2.43 -13.78
N LYS A 156 9.89 2.72 -14.99
CA LYS A 156 8.51 2.42 -15.35
C LYS A 156 8.36 0.92 -15.52
N MET A 157 7.43 0.30 -14.78
CA MET A 157 7.17 -1.15 -14.91
C MET A 157 6.78 -1.59 -16.33
N GLU A 158 6.24 -0.68 -17.10
CA GLU A 158 5.72 -0.92 -18.46
C GLU A 158 6.79 -1.31 -19.49
N LYS A 159 8.05 -0.98 -19.25
CA LYS A 159 9.17 -1.27 -20.15
C LYS A 159 10.28 -1.95 -19.42
N SER A 160 10.00 -3.03 -18.78
CA SER A 160 11.02 -3.68 -17.99
C SER A 160 11.98 -4.50 -18.84
N TYR A 161 13.21 -4.44 -18.48
CA TYR A 161 14.40 -5.07 -19.05
C TYR A 161 14.38 -6.59 -19.07
N TYR A 162 13.37 -7.24 -18.51
CA TYR A 162 13.16 -8.68 -18.73
C TYR A 162 12.80 -8.98 -20.17
N CYS A 163 12.49 -7.95 -20.95
CA CYS A 163 12.26 -8.06 -22.38
C CYS A 163 13.44 -7.59 -23.23
N THR A 164 14.62 -7.33 -22.67
CA THR A 164 15.79 -7.02 -23.46
C THR A 164 16.32 -8.30 -24.11
N PRO A 165 16.11 -8.49 -25.42
CA PRO A 165 16.41 -9.76 -26.10
C PRO A 165 17.88 -10.10 -26.12
N ASP A 166 18.77 -9.12 -25.95
CA ASP A 166 20.21 -9.21 -26.21
C ASP A 166 21.07 -8.65 -25.07
N GLY A 167 20.49 -8.39 -23.90
CA GLY A 167 21.24 -7.86 -22.75
C GLY A 167 22.19 -8.89 -22.20
N GLU A 168 23.43 -8.49 -22.01
CA GLU A 168 24.47 -9.24 -21.28
C GLU A 168 23.98 -9.74 -19.90
N PHE A 169 22.89 -9.15 -19.41
CA PHE A 169 22.30 -9.35 -18.09
C PHE A 169 20.96 -10.12 -18.07
N GLY A 170 20.28 -10.28 -19.19
CA GLY A 170 18.95 -10.94 -19.21
C GLY A 170 18.73 -11.94 -20.33
N GLY A 171 19.61 -11.96 -21.33
CA GLY A 171 19.37 -12.60 -22.62
C GLY A 171 19.15 -14.12 -22.65
N SER A 172 19.29 -14.82 -21.53
CA SER A 172 18.97 -16.26 -21.42
C SER A 172 18.08 -16.58 -20.20
N GLY A 173 17.52 -15.56 -19.56
CA GLY A 173 16.65 -15.73 -18.39
C GLY A 173 15.20 -16.07 -18.75
N GLU A 174 14.51 -16.73 -17.85
CA GLU A 174 13.07 -16.93 -17.90
C GLU A 174 12.41 -15.92 -16.95
N PHE A 175 11.61 -15.00 -17.49
CA PHE A 175 10.88 -14.01 -16.69
C PHE A 175 9.39 -14.11 -17.02
N ASN A 176 8.55 -14.08 -15.98
CA ASN A 176 7.11 -14.11 -16.09
C ASN A 176 6.52 -12.87 -15.43
N TYR A 177 5.67 -12.17 -16.18
CA TYR A 177 4.77 -11.18 -15.63
C TYR A 177 3.49 -11.85 -15.18
N ILE A 178 3.08 -11.57 -13.95
CA ILE A 178 1.90 -12.15 -13.30
C ILE A 178 1.06 -11.00 -12.76
N SER A 179 -0.16 -10.90 -13.23
CA SER A 179 -1.19 -10.03 -12.67
C SER A 179 -2.53 -10.74 -12.74
N VAL A 180 -3.44 -10.33 -11.92
CA VAL A 180 -4.80 -10.87 -11.94
C VAL A 180 -5.43 -10.63 -13.31
N SER A 181 -5.33 -9.44 -13.87
CA SER A 181 -5.85 -9.14 -15.22
C SER A 181 -5.28 -10.04 -16.30
N LYS A 182 -3.96 -10.32 -16.24
CA LYS A 182 -3.35 -11.23 -17.19
C LYS A 182 -3.91 -12.64 -17.06
N ILE A 183 -4.01 -13.16 -15.84
CA ILE A 183 -4.55 -14.51 -15.58
C ILE A 183 -6.00 -14.58 -16.07
N MET A 184 -6.81 -13.58 -15.78
CA MET A 184 -8.20 -13.52 -16.23
C MET A 184 -8.32 -13.45 -17.75
N CYS A 185 -7.47 -12.66 -18.42
CA CYS A 185 -7.40 -12.63 -19.87
C CYS A 185 -6.99 -13.99 -20.47
N ASP A 186 -6.02 -14.67 -19.87
CA ASP A 186 -5.58 -16.00 -20.31
C ASP A 186 -6.74 -17.02 -20.23
N LEU A 187 -7.53 -16.99 -19.14
CA LEU A 187 -8.71 -17.86 -18.98
C LEU A 187 -9.80 -17.57 -20.03
N ILE A 188 -10.05 -16.31 -20.33
CA ILE A 188 -11.00 -15.93 -21.40
C ILE A 188 -10.51 -16.43 -22.76
N LEU A 189 -9.22 -16.22 -23.06
CA LEU A 189 -8.64 -16.62 -24.34
C LEU A 189 -8.58 -18.13 -24.50
N GLU A 190 -8.51 -18.91 -23.43
CA GLU A 190 -8.67 -20.37 -23.46
C GLU A 190 -10.03 -20.79 -24.00
N LYS A 191 -11.09 -20.04 -23.65
CA LYS A 191 -12.47 -20.31 -24.12
C LYS A 191 -12.80 -19.70 -25.49
N LEU A 192 -11.98 -18.78 -25.99
CA LEU A 192 -12.24 -18.06 -27.23
C LEU A 192 -12.50 -18.97 -28.46
N PRO A 193 -11.75 -20.09 -28.68
CA PRO A 193 -12.04 -20.99 -29.82
C PRO A 193 -13.43 -21.62 -29.74
N GLN A 194 -13.91 -21.96 -28.52
CA GLN A 194 -15.25 -22.50 -28.31
C GLN A 194 -16.31 -21.43 -28.58
N MET A 195 -16.12 -20.22 -28.10
CA MET A 195 -17.03 -19.09 -28.35
C MET A 195 -17.15 -18.78 -29.85
N GLU A 196 -16.06 -18.80 -30.60
CA GLU A 196 -16.05 -18.60 -32.05
C GLU A 196 -16.78 -19.72 -32.78
N ALA A 197 -16.62 -20.97 -32.36
CA ALA A 197 -17.33 -22.11 -32.90
C ALA A 197 -18.84 -22.02 -32.63
N ASP A 198 -19.22 -21.68 -31.40
CA ASP A 198 -20.63 -21.52 -31.03
C ASP A 198 -21.29 -20.35 -31.75
N TYR A 199 -20.60 -19.20 -31.90
CA TYR A 199 -21.07 -18.08 -32.71
C TYR A 199 -21.38 -18.54 -34.15
N THR A 200 -20.43 -19.24 -34.76
CA THR A 200 -20.59 -19.73 -36.13
C THR A 200 -21.75 -20.72 -36.26
N ARG A 201 -21.88 -21.62 -35.29
CA ARG A 201 -22.96 -22.61 -35.21
C ARG A 201 -24.33 -21.94 -35.07
N LEU A 202 -24.48 -21.05 -34.09
CA LEU A 202 -25.75 -20.36 -33.81
C LEU A 202 -26.17 -19.45 -34.94
N ALA A 203 -25.24 -18.68 -35.52
CA ALA A 203 -25.52 -17.81 -36.65
C ALA A 203 -25.96 -18.56 -37.93
N GLY A 204 -25.67 -19.86 -38.03
CA GLY A 204 -26.05 -20.72 -39.15
C GLY A 204 -27.38 -21.46 -38.98
N LEU A 205 -28.09 -21.32 -37.84
CA LEU A 205 -29.37 -21.97 -37.60
C LEU A 205 -30.53 -21.19 -38.21
N ASP A 206 -31.51 -21.90 -38.81
CA ASP A 206 -32.72 -21.30 -39.39
C ASP A 206 -33.67 -20.71 -38.35
N SER A 207 -33.58 -21.17 -37.08
CA SER A 207 -34.36 -20.65 -35.95
C SER A 207 -33.61 -20.89 -34.65
N LEU A 208 -33.66 -19.93 -33.74
CA LEU A 208 -33.07 -19.97 -32.40
C LEU A 208 -34.19 -19.98 -31.35
N ASP A 209 -33.96 -20.62 -30.25
CA ASP A 209 -34.73 -20.38 -29.03
C ASP A 209 -34.22 -19.10 -28.32
N VAL A 210 -34.96 -18.66 -27.28
CA VAL A 210 -34.66 -17.39 -26.61
C VAL A 210 -33.27 -17.38 -25.94
N GLU A 211 -32.81 -18.52 -25.45
CA GLU A 211 -31.50 -18.64 -24.81
C GLU A 211 -30.37 -18.60 -25.87
N GLN A 212 -30.54 -19.31 -26.96
CA GLN A 212 -29.60 -19.32 -28.09
C GLN A 212 -29.48 -17.93 -28.73
N GLU A 213 -30.63 -17.20 -28.89
CA GLU A 213 -30.63 -15.85 -29.40
C GLU A 213 -29.84 -14.90 -28.48
N ALA A 214 -30.05 -14.97 -27.16
CA ALA A 214 -29.33 -14.16 -26.20
C ALA A 214 -27.81 -14.46 -26.16
N ILE A 215 -27.41 -15.74 -26.27
CA ILE A 215 -25.99 -16.12 -26.37
C ILE A 215 -25.37 -15.60 -27.67
N LEU A 216 -26.08 -15.71 -28.79
CA LEU A 216 -25.59 -15.21 -30.09
C LEU A 216 -25.35 -13.69 -30.07
N GLU A 217 -26.31 -12.92 -29.53
CA GLU A 217 -26.17 -11.46 -29.37
C GLU A 217 -24.98 -11.10 -28.48
N ALA A 218 -24.83 -11.78 -27.35
CA ALA A 218 -23.71 -11.55 -26.43
C ALA A 218 -22.35 -11.89 -27.09
N LEU A 219 -22.26 -12.99 -27.84
CA LEU A 219 -21.04 -13.35 -28.59
C LEU A 219 -20.74 -12.32 -29.69
N GLU A 220 -21.76 -11.87 -30.44
CA GLU A 220 -21.59 -10.86 -31.50
C GLU A 220 -21.01 -9.55 -30.90
N ALA A 221 -21.52 -9.13 -29.74
CA ALA A 221 -21.07 -7.93 -29.07
C ALA A 221 -19.63 -8.04 -28.53
N LYS A 222 -19.21 -9.21 -27.99
CA LYS A 222 -17.96 -9.34 -27.21
C LYS A 222 -16.78 -9.99 -27.95
N LEU A 223 -17.01 -10.81 -28.99
CA LEU A 223 -15.93 -11.44 -29.75
C LEU A 223 -14.91 -10.46 -30.36
N PRO A 224 -15.29 -9.24 -30.84
CA PRO A 224 -14.31 -8.27 -31.32
C PRO A 224 -13.34 -7.84 -30.24
N THR A 225 -13.81 -7.65 -29.00
CA THR A 225 -13.00 -7.28 -27.84
C THR A 225 -12.06 -8.42 -27.44
N PHE A 226 -12.55 -9.66 -27.38
CA PHE A 226 -11.72 -10.83 -27.07
C PHE A 226 -10.62 -11.08 -28.12
N ARG A 227 -10.91 -10.88 -29.41
CA ARG A 227 -9.90 -10.94 -30.49
C ARG A 227 -8.84 -9.84 -30.35
N LYS A 228 -9.25 -8.63 -29.97
CA LYS A 228 -8.32 -7.54 -29.69
C LYS A 228 -7.44 -7.88 -28.50
N MET A 229 -8.01 -8.38 -27.39
CA MET A 229 -7.28 -8.87 -26.23
C MET A 229 -6.23 -9.91 -26.62
N LYS A 230 -6.60 -10.91 -27.43
CA LYS A 230 -5.67 -11.92 -27.96
C LYS A 230 -4.48 -11.28 -28.67
N SER A 231 -4.74 -10.29 -29.55
CA SER A 231 -3.68 -9.60 -30.28
C SER A 231 -2.70 -8.86 -29.36
N TYR A 232 -3.18 -8.27 -28.26
CA TYR A 232 -2.30 -7.63 -27.27
C TYR A 232 -1.45 -8.66 -26.53
N MET A 233 -2.05 -9.78 -26.11
CA MET A 233 -1.34 -10.86 -25.44
C MET A 233 -0.24 -11.47 -26.30
N GLU A 234 -0.54 -11.70 -27.61
CA GLU A 234 0.42 -12.23 -28.58
C GLU A 234 1.60 -11.28 -28.84
N LYS A 235 1.42 -9.98 -28.65
CA LYS A 235 2.48 -8.98 -28.80
C LYS A 235 3.24 -8.67 -27.50
N ASN A 236 2.92 -9.35 -26.43
CA ASN A 236 3.41 -9.03 -25.08
C ASN A 236 3.11 -7.56 -24.66
N GLU A 237 1.98 -7.01 -25.08
CA GLU A 237 1.51 -5.65 -24.74
C GLU A 237 0.61 -5.64 -23.49
N PHE A 238 0.82 -6.55 -22.54
CA PHE A 238 -0.04 -6.76 -21.37
C PHE A 238 0.38 -6.00 -20.11
N TYR A 239 1.33 -5.09 -20.22
CA TYR A 239 1.82 -4.32 -19.08
C TYR A 239 0.97 -3.10 -18.74
N ALA A 240 0.01 -2.77 -19.56
CA ALA A 240 -0.72 -1.53 -19.39
C ALA A 240 -2.06 -1.74 -18.71
N SER A 241 -2.49 -0.72 -17.98
CA SER A 241 -3.87 -0.47 -17.56
C SER A 241 -4.91 -0.72 -18.67
N SER A 242 -4.48 -0.72 -19.95
CA SER A 242 -5.29 -1.07 -21.11
C SER A 242 -5.86 -2.49 -21.08
N LEU A 243 -5.17 -3.47 -20.49
CA LEU A 243 -5.67 -4.85 -20.42
C LEU A 243 -6.78 -4.97 -19.38
N TYR A 244 -6.59 -4.34 -18.23
CA TYR A 244 -7.60 -4.26 -17.18
C TYR A 244 -8.84 -3.50 -17.69
N SER A 245 -8.67 -2.35 -18.35
CA SER A 245 -9.77 -1.62 -18.96
C SER A 245 -10.51 -2.48 -19.97
N MET A 246 -9.79 -3.16 -20.88
CA MET A 246 -10.41 -4.06 -21.86
C MET A 246 -11.14 -5.25 -21.21
N TYR A 247 -10.59 -5.79 -20.13
CA TYR A 247 -11.24 -6.83 -19.36
C TYR A 247 -12.52 -6.31 -18.68
N LYS A 248 -12.42 -5.20 -17.96
CA LYS A 248 -13.54 -4.55 -17.28
C LYS A 248 -14.65 -4.17 -18.25
N ASP A 249 -14.29 -3.59 -19.39
CA ASP A 249 -15.24 -3.23 -20.46
C ASP A 249 -15.85 -4.45 -21.15
N SER A 250 -15.11 -5.57 -21.19
CA SER A 250 -15.59 -6.79 -21.87
C SER A 250 -16.49 -7.66 -21.00
N ILE A 251 -16.30 -7.70 -19.69
CA ILE A 251 -16.96 -8.65 -18.79
C ILE A 251 -17.81 -7.97 -17.71
N GLY A 252 -17.62 -6.67 -17.46
CA GLY A 252 -18.32 -5.91 -16.42
C GLY A 252 -19.82 -5.67 -16.65
N GLU A 253 -20.32 -5.82 -17.86
CA GLU A 253 -21.68 -5.47 -18.24
C GLU A 253 -22.68 -6.64 -18.11
N THR A 254 -23.97 -6.30 -18.07
CA THR A 254 -25.06 -7.28 -17.92
C THR A 254 -25.08 -8.33 -19.04
N GLU A 255 -24.73 -7.93 -20.27
CA GLU A 255 -24.63 -8.81 -21.44
C GLU A 255 -23.52 -9.87 -21.29
N SER A 256 -22.47 -9.55 -20.56
CA SER A 256 -21.38 -10.50 -20.27
C SER A 256 -21.71 -11.49 -19.17
N ALA A 257 -22.73 -11.23 -18.34
CA ALA A 257 -23.14 -12.16 -17.28
C ALA A 257 -23.58 -13.51 -17.86
N LEU A 258 -24.22 -13.50 -19.02
CA LEU A 258 -24.61 -14.72 -19.72
C LEU A 258 -23.39 -15.51 -20.21
N LEU A 259 -22.40 -14.83 -20.82
CA LEU A 259 -21.17 -15.49 -21.28
C LEU A 259 -20.33 -16.03 -20.11
N ARG A 260 -20.32 -15.33 -18.96
CA ARG A 260 -19.64 -15.84 -17.77
C ARG A 260 -20.22 -17.16 -17.28
N LEU A 261 -21.54 -17.28 -17.29
CA LEU A 261 -22.21 -18.53 -16.90
C LEU A 261 -22.01 -19.64 -17.93
N GLU A 262 -22.15 -19.32 -19.22
CA GLU A 262 -22.05 -20.30 -20.30
C GLU A 262 -20.63 -20.87 -20.47
N TYR A 263 -19.61 -20.01 -20.33
CA TYR A 263 -18.21 -20.39 -20.58
C TYR A 263 -17.35 -20.47 -19.32
N ASP A 264 -17.95 -20.33 -18.13
CA ASP A 264 -17.22 -20.27 -16.84
C ASP A 264 -16.06 -19.27 -16.90
N LEU A 265 -16.39 -17.99 -17.19
CA LEU A 265 -15.40 -16.92 -17.24
C LEU A 265 -15.26 -16.27 -15.85
N PRO A 266 -14.07 -15.76 -15.51
CA PRO A 266 -13.84 -15.09 -14.23
C PRO A 266 -14.69 -13.83 -14.09
N THR A 267 -14.97 -13.45 -12.83
CA THR A 267 -15.78 -12.27 -12.50
C THR A 267 -14.89 -11.04 -12.22
N THR A 268 -15.50 -9.86 -12.03
CA THR A 268 -14.78 -8.62 -11.69
C THR A 268 -14.52 -8.44 -10.18
N HIS A 269 -14.44 -9.53 -9.41
CA HIS A 269 -14.18 -9.44 -7.97
C HIS A 269 -12.78 -8.95 -7.63
N PHE A 270 -11.84 -9.12 -8.57
CA PHE A 270 -10.48 -8.66 -8.40
C PHE A 270 -10.35 -7.27 -9.01
N ASP A 271 -10.13 -6.28 -8.16
CA ASP A 271 -9.75 -4.94 -8.62
C ASP A 271 -8.24 -4.94 -8.90
N ASP A 272 -7.86 -4.93 -10.18
CA ASP A 272 -6.47 -5.12 -10.60
C ASP A 272 -5.59 -3.93 -10.22
N ASP A 273 -6.17 -2.74 -10.11
CA ASP A 273 -5.41 -1.55 -9.68
C ASP A 273 -4.97 -1.65 -8.21
N GLU A 274 -5.67 -2.48 -7.42
CA GLU A 274 -5.36 -2.71 -6.00
C GLU A 274 -4.61 -4.02 -5.74
N ILE A 275 -4.48 -4.93 -6.73
CA ILE A 275 -3.78 -6.20 -6.55
C ILE A 275 -2.40 -6.16 -7.19
N ALA A 276 -1.40 -6.65 -6.46
CA ALA A 276 -0.01 -6.62 -6.87
C ALA A 276 0.23 -7.30 -8.22
N SER A 277 0.87 -6.59 -9.12
CA SER A 277 1.51 -7.17 -10.29
C SER A 277 2.92 -7.60 -9.95
N LEU A 278 3.31 -8.79 -10.40
CA LEU A 278 4.60 -9.41 -10.09
C LEU A 278 5.41 -9.60 -11.36
N VAL A 279 6.72 -9.46 -11.24
CA VAL A 279 7.67 -9.99 -12.20
C VAL A 279 8.59 -10.96 -11.47
N ILE A 280 8.56 -12.20 -11.88
CA ILE A 280 9.34 -13.29 -11.29
C ILE A 280 10.20 -13.90 -12.38
N GLY A 281 11.49 -14.06 -12.10
CA GLY A 281 12.36 -14.64 -13.10
C GLY A 281 13.66 -15.18 -12.55
N THR A 282 14.41 -15.78 -13.46
CA THR A 282 15.75 -16.29 -13.19
C THR A 282 16.63 -15.91 -14.36
N THR A 283 17.78 -15.30 -14.09
CA THR A 283 18.79 -15.05 -15.12
C THR A 283 19.41 -16.37 -15.60
N GLY A 284 20.09 -16.32 -16.75
CA GLY A 284 20.76 -17.50 -17.29
C GLY A 284 21.88 -18.06 -16.41
N ASP A 285 22.36 -17.29 -15.45
CA ASP A 285 23.38 -17.69 -14.47
C ASP A 285 22.82 -17.92 -13.05
N ASN A 286 21.53 -18.15 -12.95
CA ASN A 286 20.84 -18.55 -11.71
C ASN A 286 20.73 -17.48 -10.62
N ILE A 287 20.55 -16.22 -11.00
CA ILE A 287 20.12 -15.15 -10.09
C ILE A 287 18.59 -15.06 -10.16
N ILE A 288 17.93 -15.16 -9.02
CA ILE A 288 16.47 -14.96 -8.92
C ILE A 288 16.19 -13.46 -8.95
N TYR A 289 15.18 -13.07 -9.72
CA TYR A 289 14.64 -11.71 -9.72
C TYR A 289 13.16 -11.74 -9.35
N TYR A 290 12.79 -10.86 -8.40
CA TYR A 290 11.43 -10.73 -7.94
C TYR A 290 11.08 -9.26 -7.76
N ARG A 291 10.10 -8.78 -8.51
CA ARG A 291 9.56 -7.42 -8.42
C ARG A 291 8.06 -7.44 -8.16
N LEU A 292 7.58 -6.47 -7.39
CA LEU A 292 6.16 -6.21 -7.17
C LEU A 292 5.92 -4.69 -7.11
N ASN A 293 4.75 -4.25 -7.58
CA ASN A 293 4.38 -2.83 -7.60
C ASN A 293 3.75 -2.34 -6.28
N HIS A 294 3.14 -3.22 -5.48
CA HIS A 294 2.60 -2.94 -4.15
C HIS A 294 2.33 -4.23 -3.36
N PHE A 295 2.00 -4.10 -2.07
CA PHE A 295 1.77 -5.23 -1.15
C PHE A 295 0.28 -5.52 -0.95
N TYR A 296 -0.52 -5.59 -2.03
CA TYR A 296 -1.89 -6.05 -2.00
C TYR A 296 -2.03 -7.30 -2.85
N MET A 297 -2.01 -8.47 -2.22
CA MET A 297 -2.19 -9.76 -2.90
C MET A 297 -3.65 -10.19 -2.86
N PRO A 298 -4.10 -11.14 -3.72
CA PRO A 298 -5.49 -11.58 -3.77
C PRO A 298 -6.05 -12.06 -2.42
N GLU A 299 -5.21 -12.60 -1.54
CA GLU A 299 -5.59 -13.08 -0.20
C GLU A 299 -6.27 -11.98 0.64
N TYR A 300 -5.79 -10.74 0.56
CA TYR A 300 -6.40 -9.61 1.27
C TYR A 300 -7.87 -9.43 0.88
N ARG A 301 -8.17 -9.45 -0.41
CA ARG A 301 -9.54 -9.33 -0.92
C ARG A 301 -10.40 -10.53 -0.53
N MET A 302 -9.82 -11.72 -0.51
CA MET A 302 -10.53 -12.93 -0.10
C MET A 302 -10.86 -12.94 1.39
N LEU A 303 -10.00 -12.40 2.25
CA LEU A 303 -10.27 -12.26 3.68
C LEU A 303 -11.45 -11.32 3.95
N GLU A 304 -11.60 -10.23 3.20
CA GLU A 304 -12.75 -9.34 3.28
C GLU A 304 -14.04 -10.00 2.81
N LEU A 305 -13.98 -10.81 1.77
CA LEU A 305 -15.15 -11.47 1.19
C LEU A 305 -15.69 -12.61 2.04
N SER A 306 -14.87 -13.25 2.91
CA SER A 306 -15.21 -14.42 3.75
C SER A 306 -16.01 -15.52 3.02
N GLU A 307 -15.87 -15.63 1.71
CA GLU A 307 -16.74 -16.38 0.80
C GLU A 307 -15.97 -17.23 -0.23
N TYR A 308 -14.69 -17.58 0.06
CA TYR A 308 -13.87 -18.36 -0.87
C TYR A 308 -14.60 -19.60 -1.42
N ASP A 309 -15.33 -20.31 -0.57
CA ASP A 309 -16.09 -21.50 -0.94
C ASP A 309 -17.27 -21.23 -1.92
N LYS A 310 -17.59 -19.95 -2.17
CA LYS A 310 -18.65 -19.52 -3.08
C LYS A 310 -18.13 -19.02 -4.44
N LEU A 311 -16.82 -19.02 -4.63
CA LEU A 311 -16.22 -18.59 -5.89
C LEU A 311 -16.61 -19.55 -7.03
N SER A 312 -16.70 -19.00 -8.23
CA SER A 312 -16.75 -19.80 -9.45
C SER A 312 -15.46 -20.59 -9.63
N ALA A 313 -15.47 -21.64 -10.45
CA ALA A 313 -14.25 -22.37 -10.77
C ALA A 313 -13.21 -21.48 -11.44
N ALA A 314 -13.65 -20.55 -12.30
CA ALA A 314 -12.76 -19.58 -12.94
C ALA A 314 -12.11 -18.62 -11.94
N ASP A 315 -12.90 -18.05 -10.99
CA ASP A 315 -12.37 -17.15 -9.97
C ASP A 315 -11.39 -17.85 -9.03
N SER A 316 -11.72 -19.10 -8.61
CA SER A 316 -10.78 -19.93 -7.83
C SER A 316 -9.48 -20.17 -8.59
N THR A 317 -9.56 -20.41 -9.91
CA THR A 317 -8.38 -20.61 -10.77
C THR A 317 -7.51 -19.34 -10.84
N VAL A 318 -8.09 -18.14 -10.84
CA VAL A 318 -7.32 -16.89 -10.78
C VAL A 318 -6.47 -16.84 -9.51
N TYR A 319 -7.11 -17.07 -8.37
CA TYR A 319 -6.46 -17.10 -7.06
C TYR A 319 -5.35 -18.16 -6.99
N ASP A 320 -5.68 -19.40 -7.34
CA ASP A 320 -4.75 -20.52 -7.30
C ASP A 320 -3.55 -20.31 -8.22
N THR A 321 -3.77 -19.75 -9.42
CA THR A 321 -2.69 -19.47 -10.38
C THR A 321 -1.73 -18.41 -9.86
N TYR A 322 -2.25 -17.35 -9.23
CA TYR A 322 -1.44 -16.29 -8.66
C TYR A 322 -0.53 -16.84 -7.54
N TYR A 323 -1.11 -17.59 -6.59
CA TYR A 323 -0.34 -18.17 -5.49
C TYR A 323 0.56 -19.33 -5.91
N ALA A 324 0.17 -20.09 -6.94
CA ALA A 324 1.06 -21.11 -7.52
C ALA A 324 2.37 -20.50 -8.03
N ALA A 325 2.31 -19.31 -8.62
CA ALA A 325 3.52 -18.61 -9.07
C ALA A 325 4.45 -18.23 -7.91
N LEU A 326 3.90 -17.73 -6.79
CA LEU A 326 4.68 -17.42 -5.58
C LEU A 326 5.29 -18.68 -4.94
N ASN A 327 4.50 -19.77 -4.84
CA ASN A 327 5.00 -21.04 -4.34
C ASN A 327 6.10 -21.62 -5.24
N GLN A 328 5.94 -21.53 -6.56
CA GLN A 328 6.97 -21.97 -7.50
C GLN A 328 8.26 -21.15 -7.38
N LEU A 329 8.16 -19.85 -7.14
CA LEU A 329 9.33 -19.01 -6.87
C LEU A 329 10.07 -19.48 -5.62
N HIS A 330 9.34 -19.69 -4.52
CA HIS A 330 9.88 -20.20 -3.28
C HIS A 330 10.59 -21.57 -3.49
N ASP A 331 9.87 -22.54 -4.04
CA ASP A 331 10.36 -23.90 -4.24
C ASP A 331 11.58 -23.92 -5.17
N LYS A 332 11.56 -23.13 -6.25
CA LYS A 332 12.69 -22.99 -7.18
C LYS A 332 13.91 -22.42 -6.47
N THR A 333 13.70 -21.38 -5.65
CA THR A 333 14.79 -20.73 -4.91
C THR A 333 15.46 -21.70 -3.95
N TYR A 334 14.68 -22.39 -3.11
CA TYR A 334 15.24 -23.36 -2.15
C TYR A 334 15.82 -24.61 -2.82
N LYS A 335 15.28 -25.05 -3.94
CA LYS A 335 15.89 -26.10 -4.74
C LYS A 335 17.26 -25.68 -5.26
N MET A 336 17.37 -24.49 -5.84
CA MET A 336 18.64 -23.97 -6.35
C MET A 336 19.66 -23.72 -5.23
N HIS A 337 19.20 -23.26 -4.06
CA HIS A 337 20.00 -23.14 -2.85
C HIS A 337 20.55 -24.50 -2.41
N SER A 338 19.69 -25.50 -2.21
CA SER A 338 20.08 -26.85 -1.77
C SER A 338 20.99 -27.58 -2.77
N GLU A 339 20.85 -27.30 -4.06
CA GLU A 339 21.72 -27.81 -5.12
C GLU A 339 23.05 -27.04 -5.26
N GLY A 340 23.21 -25.91 -4.51
CA GLY A 340 24.38 -25.02 -4.60
C GLY A 340 24.50 -24.32 -5.96
N THR A 341 23.39 -24.15 -6.66
CA THR A 341 23.34 -23.50 -7.99
C THR A 341 22.83 -22.07 -7.94
N LEU A 342 22.14 -21.64 -6.88
CA LEU A 342 21.70 -20.27 -6.67
C LEU A 342 22.92 -19.34 -6.57
N LYS A 343 22.87 -18.21 -7.25
CA LYS A 343 23.94 -17.19 -7.19
C LYS A 343 23.57 -15.98 -6.33
N GLY A 344 22.28 -15.72 -6.19
CA GLY A 344 21.75 -14.64 -5.39
C GLY A 344 20.34 -14.29 -5.77
N ILE A 345 19.78 -13.31 -5.07
CA ILE A 345 18.40 -12.87 -5.21
C ILE A 345 18.39 -11.35 -5.37
N ILE A 346 17.59 -10.84 -6.30
CA ILE A 346 17.28 -9.42 -6.43
C ILE A 346 15.79 -9.24 -6.14
N LEU A 347 15.49 -8.52 -5.05
CA LEU A 347 14.16 -8.00 -4.76
C LEU A 347 14.07 -6.57 -5.31
N ASP A 348 13.01 -6.26 -6.03
CA ASP A 348 12.82 -4.93 -6.59
C ASP A 348 11.52 -4.31 -6.10
N VAL A 349 11.64 -3.32 -5.22
CA VAL A 349 10.52 -2.57 -4.64
C VAL A 349 10.53 -1.09 -5.08
N ARG A 350 11.22 -0.79 -6.17
CA ARG A 350 11.23 0.57 -6.75
C ARG A 350 9.84 0.91 -7.27
N GLY A 351 9.36 2.12 -6.94
CA GLY A 351 8.02 2.58 -7.28
C GLY A 351 6.89 1.88 -6.50
N ASN A 352 7.21 1.14 -5.45
CA ASN A 352 6.25 0.39 -4.66
C ASN A 352 5.82 1.16 -3.41
N GLY A 353 4.60 1.68 -3.40
CA GLY A 353 4.02 2.48 -2.31
C GLY A 353 3.68 1.71 -1.03
N GLY A 354 3.97 0.40 -0.94
CA GLY A 354 3.68 -0.40 0.24
C GLY A 354 2.37 -1.19 0.13
N GLY A 355 1.65 -1.32 1.24
CA GLY A 355 0.37 -2.06 1.35
C GLY A 355 0.28 -2.88 2.65
N MET A 356 -0.23 -4.09 2.57
CA MET A 356 -0.55 -4.93 3.73
C MET A 356 0.68 -5.65 4.30
N ALA A 357 0.95 -5.42 5.59
CA ALA A 357 2.08 -6.06 6.29
C ALA A 357 1.99 -7.60 6.34
N ALA A 358 0.77 -8.16 6.29
CA ALA A 358 0.57 -9.62 6.23
C ALA A 358 1.19 -10.26 4.98
N HIS A 359 1.38 -9.48 3.90
CA HIS A 359 1.95 -9.97 2.63
C HIS A 359 3.48 -9.95 2.60
N LEU A 360 4.15 -9.40 3.62
CA LEU A 360 5.61 -9.43 3.75
C LEU A 360 6.18 -10.86 3.70
N LYS A 361 5.42 -11.84 4.21
CA LYS A 361 5.80 -13.26 4.19
C LYS A 361 6.06 -13.80 2.78
N TRP A 362 5.34 -13.25 1.78
CA TRP A 362 5.43 -13.64 0.36
C TRP A 362 6.53 -12.89 -0.40
N VAL A 363 7.23 -11.98 0.26
CA VAL A 363 8.31 -11.18 -0.33
C VAL A 363 9.60 -11.48 0.42
N ALA A 364 10.00 -10.65 1.39
CA ALA A 364 11.21 -10.92 2.15
C ALA A 364 11.09 -12.15 3.05
N GLY A 365 9.92 -12.37 3.66
CA GLY A 365 9.68 -13.48 4.60
C GLY A 365 9.87 -14.86 4.01
N MET A 366 9.83 -15.02 2.67
CA MET A 366 10.07 -16.31 2.04
C MET A 366 11.54 -16.75 2.06
N PHE A 367 12.48 -15.86 2.38
CA PHE A 367 13.91 -16.16 2.41
C PHE A 367 14.48 -16.41 3.81
N TYR A 368 13.63 -16.34 4.84
CA TYR A 368 13.99 -16.56 6.24
C TYR A 368 13.47 -17.89 6.75
N LYS A 369 14.24 -18.51 7.66
CA LYS A 369 13.79 -19.71 8.38
C LYS A 369 12.75 -19.38 9.45
N GLY A 370 11.95 -20.40 9.79
CA GLY A 370 10.97 -20.33 10.86
C GLY A 370 9.74 -19.50 10.50
N GLU A 371 8.95 -19.18 11.51
CA GLU A 371 7.65 -18.52 11.33
C GLU A 371 7.72 -17.00 11.36
N ARG A 372 8.71 -16.42 12.05
CA ARG A 372 8.80 -14.98 12.31
C ARG A 372 10.22 -14.49 12.44
N TYR A 373 10.46 -13.30 11.91
CA TYR A 373 11.71 -12.57 12.08
C TYR A 373 11.45 -11.25 12.83
N ASN A 374 12.26 -10.97 13.87
CA ASN A 374 12.09 -9.78 14.71
C ASN A 374 12.87 -8.61 14.12
N LEU A 375 12.15 -7.60 13.65
CA LEU A 375 12.72 -6.41 13.00
C LEU A 375 13.02 -5.26 13.97
N GLY A 376 12.44 -5.27 15.17
CA GLY A 376 12.58 -4.15 16.10
C GLY A 376 11.55 -4.15 17.21
N THR A 377 11.15 -2.96 17.63
CA THR A 377 10.09 -2.73 18.60
C THR A 377 9.05 -1.78 18.07
N MET A 378 7.85 -1.88 18.60
CA MET A 378 6.76 -0.98 18.27
C MET A 378 6.00 -0.58 19.55
N LYS A 379 5.41 0.59 19.53
CA LYS A 379 4.42 1.03 20.52
C LYS A 379 3.21 1.61 19.80
N MET A 380 2.05 1.45 20.40
CA MET A 380 0.78 1.89 19.83
C MET A 380 0.23 3.05 20.66
N LYS A 381 -0.58 3.88 20.04
CA LYS A 381 -1.39 4.84 20.75
C LYS A 381 -2.33 4.09 21.70
N ASP A 382 -2.43 4.50 22.96
CA ASP A 382 -3.23 3.83 24.00
C ASP A 382 -3.81 4.87 24.98
N GLY A 383 -4.94 5.46 24.62
CA GLY A 383 -5.59 6.55 25.33
C GLY A 383 -5.68 7.83 24.53
N LEU A 384 -6.27 8.88 25.12
CA LEU A 384 -6.52 10.18 24.49
C LEU A 384 -5.50 11.28 24.86
N GLY A 385 -4.54 11.00 25.71
CA GLY A 385 -3.46 11.94 26.00
C GLY A 385 -2.40 11.91 24.90
N ARG A 386 -1.77 13.03 24.60
CA ARG A 386 -0.73 13.18 23.56
C ARG A 386 0.33 12.09 23.60
N LEU A 387 0.79 11.75 24.79
CA LEU A 387 1.86 10.77 25.03
C LEU A 387 1.36 9.44 25.62
N ASP A 388 0.08 9.15 25.49
CA ASP A 388 -0.49 7.88 25.95
C ASP A 388 -0.14 6.77 24.95
N TYR A 389 0.82 5.93 25.33
CA TYR A 389 1.32 4.82 24.52
C TYR A 389 1.24 3.50 25.27
N SER A 390 1.06 2.42 24.52
CA SER A 390 1.28 1.07 25.04
C SER A 390 2.73 0.87 25.48
N LEU A 391 2.97 -0.15 26.30
CA LEU A 391 4.34 -0.60 26.52
C LEU A 391 4.95 -1.09 25.20
N PRO A 392 6.24 -0.83 24.95
CA PRO A 392 6.91 -1.33 23.77
C PRO A 392 6.81 -2.86 23.65
N SER A 393 6.47 -3.34 22.49
CA SER A 393 6.42 -4.76 22.13
C SER A 393 7.35 -5.03 20.95
N LYS A 394 7.70 -6.31 20.74
CA LYS A 394 8.50 -6.70 19.59
C LYS A 394 7.69 -6.57 18.31
N PHE A 395 8.34 -6.09 17.26
CA PHE A 395 7.79 -6.06 15.92
C PHE A 395 8.34 -7.22 15.10
N TYR A 396 7.45 -8.09 14.64
CA TYR A 396 7.78 -9.25 13.83
C TYR A 396 7.26 -9.11 12.41
N MET A 397 8.09 -9.52 11.45
CA MET A 397 7.66 -9.88 10.11
C MET A 397 7.32 -11.38 10.12
N ASP A 398 6.15 -11.75 9.58
CA ASP A 398 5.82 -13.16 9.36
C ASP A 398 6.68 -13.69 8.21
N CYS A 399 7.18 -14.93 8.38
CA CYS A 399 7.96 -15.64 7.39
C CYS A 399 7.11 -16.74 6.73
N TYR A 400 7.65 -17.39 5.71
CA TYR A 400 6.94 -18.43 4.97
C TYR A 400 6.56 -19.65 5.84
N GLY A 401 7.32 -19.90 6.89
CA GLY A 401 7.00 -20.84 7.97
C GLY A 401 7.52 -22.26 7.77
N THR A 402 7.84 -22.66 6.55
CA THR A 402 8.32 -24.03 6.24
C THR A 402 9.83 -24.14 6.06
N ASN A 403 10.53 -22.99 6.06
CA ASN A 403 11.97 -22.99 5.83
C ASN A 403 12.73 -23.47 7.06
N GLU A 404 13.59 -24.45 6.89
CA GLU A 404 14.46 -25.01 7.95
C GLU A 404 15.76 -24.21 8.10
N GLU A 405 16.18 -23.50 7.06
CA GLU A 405 17.38 -22.66 6.98
C GLU A 405 17.13 -21.33 6.27
N ASP A 406 17.94 -20.32 6.56
CA ASP A 406 17.95 -19.08 5.83
C ASP A 406 18.67 -19.28 4.48
N ILE A 407 18.32 -18.46 3.48
CA ILE A 407 19.12 -18.36 2.26
C ILE A 407 20.45 -17.70 2.62
N ASP A 408 21.58 -18.30 2.26
CA ASP A 408 22.92 -17.80 2.56
C ASP A 408 23.65 -17.18 1.34
N GLU A 409 23.00 -17.14 0.18
CA GLU A 409 23.46 -16.39 -0.98
C GLU A 409 23.15 -14.89 -0.84
N PRO A 410 23.83 -14.03 -1.60
CA PRO A 410 23.59 -12.59 -1.58
C PRO A 410 22.14 -12.23 -1.91
N ILE A 411 21.52 -11.37 -1.11
CA ILE A 411 20.21 -10.77 -1.37
C ILE A 411 20.39 -9.26 -1.58
N VAL A 412 20.06 -8.77 -2.75
CA VAL A 412 20.09 -7.34 -3.08
C VAL A 412 18.65 -6.83 -3.17
N ILE A 413 18.31 -5.79 -2.42
CA ILE A 413 17.05 -5.11 -2.60
C ILE A 413 17.25 -3.79 -3.35
N LEU A 414 16.51 -3.57 -4.43
CA LEU A 414 16.49 -2.32 -5.19
C LEU A 414 15.41 -1.40 -4.66
N THR A 415 15.80 -0.17 -4.33
CA THR A 415 14.93 0.85 -3.74
C THR A 415 15.03 2.18 -4.48
N ASP A 416 13.98 2.98 -4.39
CA ASP A 416 13.94 4.35 -4.88
C ASP A 416 13.16 5.29 -3.94
N ALA A 417 13.02 6.55 -4.35
CA ALA A 417 12.29 7.57 -3.61
C ALA A 417 10.81 7.22 -3.38
N ASN A 418 10.23 6.35 -4.20
CA ASN A 418 8.84 5.91 -4.14
C ASN A 418 8.67 4.55 -3.47
N SER A 419 9.71 3.99 -2.88
CA SER A 419 9.63 2.81 -2.02
C SER A 419 9.12 3.24 -0.64
N VAL A 420 7.86 2.92 -0.30
CA VAL A 420 7.15 3.41 0.88
C VAL A 420 6.66 2.27 1.76
N SER A 421 6.51 2.47 3.07
CA SER A 421 5.75 1.60 3.98
C SER A 421 6.26 0.15 3.98
N CYS A 422 5.48 -0.83 3.52
CA CYS A 422 5.91 -2.23 3.45
C CYS A 422 7.17 -2.44 2.59
N SER A 423 7.42 -1.59 1.60
CA SER A 423 8.68 -1.60 0.84
C SER A 423 9.88 -1.22 1.71
N GLU A 424 9.69 -0.27 2.63
CA GLU A 424 10.72 0.12 3.60
C GLU A 424 10.96 -0.98 4.63
N ILE A 425 9.89 -1.63 5.12
CA ILE A 425 9.99 -2.77 6.03
C ILE A 425 10.74 -3.94 5.35
N THR A 426 10.45 -4.20 4.07
CA THR A 426 11.17 -5.18 3.26
C THR A 426 12.63 -4.82 3.12
N THR A 427 12.92 -3.54 2.84
CA THR A 427 14.30 -3.03 2.74
C THR A 427 15.06 -3.23 4.05
N ILE A 428 14.44 -2.88 5.19
CA ILE A 428 15.03 -3.08 6.51
C ILE A 428 15.26 -4.55 6.79
N SER A 429 14.30 -5.41 6.47
CA SER A 429 14.45 -6.85 6.68
C SER A 429 15.66 -7.38 5.91
N VAL A 430 15.80 -7.02 4.63
CA VAL A 430 16.96 -7.43 3.82
C VAL A 430 18.27 -6.88 4.39
N LYS A 431 18.31 -5.60 4.81
CA LYS A 431 19.52 -5.03 5.45
C LYS A 431 19.90 -5.71 6.78
N GLN A 432 18.95 -6.26 7.51
CA GLN A 432 19.20 -7.04 8.72
C GLN A 432 19.57 -8.51 8.44
N HIS A 433 19.39 -8.97 7.21
CA HIS A 433 19.85 -10.30 6.80
C HIS A 433 21.38 -10.31 6.67
N PRO A 434 22.09 -11.37 7.16
CA PRO A 434 23.56 -11.40 7.13
C PRO A 434 24.19 -11.20 5.75
N ASN A 435 23.49 -11.61 4.70
CA ASN A 435 23.95 -11.54 3.30
C ASN A 435 23.10 -10.55 2.47
N GLY A 436 22.32 -9.69 3.12
CA GLY A 436 21.44 -8.73 2.49
C GLY A 436 22.09 -7.35 2.38
N ILE A 437 21.85 -6.67 1.26
CA ILE A 437 22.18 -5.26 1.06
C ILE A 437 21.04 -4.53 0.34
N SER A 438 20.95 -3.23 0.56
CA SER A 438 20.09 -2.34 -0.22
C SER A 438 20.90 -1.53 -1.23
N MET A 439 20.31 -1.34 -2.41
CA MET A 439 20.95 -0.62 -3.53
C MET A 439 19.91 0.24 -4.26
N GLY A 440 20.35 1.38 -4.76
CA GLY A 440 19.48 2.34 -5.44
C GLY A 440 19.45 3.67 -4.72
N MET A 441 18.27 4.20 -4.43
CA MET A 441 18.10 5.49 -3.76
C MET A 441 17.42 5.32 -2.40
N ARG A 442 17.52 6.35 -1.56
CA ARG A 442 16.88 6.41 -0.24
C ARG A 442 15.35 6.33 -0.39
N THR A 443 14.71 5.54 0.44
CA THR A 443 13.25 5.35 0.45
C THR A 443 12.48 6.61 0.91
N TRP A 444 11.17 6.54 0.95
CA TRP A 444 10.28 7.68 1.21
C TRP A 444 10.37 8.25 2.63
N GLY A 445 10.32 7.38 3.64
CA GLY A 445 10.23 7.76 5.05
C GLY A 445 8.80 7.66 5.61
N GLY A 446 8.12 6.55 5.31
CA GLY A 446 6.80 6.20 5.83
C GLY A 446 6.83 4.81 6.47
N GLY A 447 7.51 4.67 7.60
CA GLY A 447 7.70 3.38 8.27
C GLY A 447 6.74 3.10 9.42
N ASN A 448 5.94 4.07 9.83
CA ASN A 448 4.90 3.92 10.83
C ASN A 448 3.71 3.14 10.25
N LYS A 449 2.91 2.54 11.13
CA LYS A 449 1.85 1.64 10.71
C LYS A 449 0.47 2.15 11.05
N LEU A 450 -0.46 1.81 10.18
CA LEU A 450 -1.89 1.94 10.35
C LEU A 450 -2.47 0.58 10.74
N VAL A 451 -3.56 0.61 11.49
CA VAL A 451 -4.29 -0.60 11.89
C VAL A 451 -5.76 -0.38 11.57
N ASP A 452 -6.34 -1.30 10.84
CA ASP A 452 -7.79 -1.33 10.61
C ASP A 452 -8.47 -1.91 11.85
N ASP A 453 -8.64 -1.09 12.88
CA ASP A 453 -9.29 -1.50 14.12
C ASP A 453 -9.95 -0.31 14.84
N ALA A 454 -11.25 -0.20 14.68
CA ALA A 454 -12.07 0.84 15.31
C ALA A 454 -12.07 0.82 16.86
N ARG A 455 -11.43 -0.17 17.51
CA ARG A 455 -11.33 -0.24 18.98
C ARG A 455 -10.32 0.74 19.57
N TYR A 456 -9.41 1.28 18.76
CA TYR A 456 -8.29 2.10 19.22
C TYR A 456 -8.47 3.54 18.74
N ASN A 457 -8.91 4.46 19.57
CA ASN A 457 -8.99 5.90 19.32
C ASN A 457 -9.64 6.35 17.99
N SER A 458 -10.05 5.42 17.13
CA SER A 458 -10.72 5.73 15.88
C SER A 458 -12.18 6.10 16.13
N ILE A 459 -12.64 7.14 15.50
CA ILE A 459 -14.05 7.54 15.55
C ILE A 459 -14.84 6.76 14.51
N LEU A 460 -14.28 6.66 13.32
CA LEU A 460 -14.91 6.02 12.16
C LEU A 460 -13.81 5.35 11.32
N GLY A 461 -13.79 4.02 11.28
CA GLY A 461 -12.88 3.29 10.40
C GLY A 461 -11.55 2.88 11.03
N TYR A 462 -10.43 3.28 10.43
CA TYR A 462 -9.08 2.87 10.83
C TYR A 462 -8.65 3.48 12.16
N ALA A 463 -7.92 2.72 12.97
CA ALA A 463 -7.33 3.24 14.19
C ALA A 463 -6.35 4.38 13.86
N GLY A 464 -6.48 5.49 14.61
CA GLY A 464 -5.73 6.73 14.36
C GLY A 464 -6.41 7.70 13.40
N CYS A 465 -7.28 7.24 12.50
CA CYS A 465 -8.02 8.12 11.60
C CYS A 465 -9.04 8.99 12.30
N ILE A 466 -9.29 10.16 11.75
CA ILE A 466 -10.31 11.12 12.18
C ILE A 466 -11.24 11.33 11.01
N GLY A 467 -12.53 11.09 11.19
CA GLY A 467 -13.53 11.26 10.13
C GLY A 467 -13.56 10.15 9.09
N GLU A 468 -14.29 10.38 8.00
CA GLU A 468 -14.42 9.49 6.85
C GLU A 468 -14.05 10.22 5.55
N TYR A 469 -13.19 9.59 4.74
CA TYR A 469 -12.73 10.14 3.46
C TYR A 469 -13.89 10.50 2.53
N ASN A 470 -13.87 11.71 1.99
CA ASN A 470 -14.91 12.26 1.11
C ASN A 470 -16.34 12.32 1.69
N LYS A 471 -16.53 12.08 2.99
CA LYS A 471 -17.85 12.11 3.63
C LYS A 471 -17.96 13.18 4.71
N THR A 472 -16.99 13.27 5.60
CA THR A 472 -16.99 14.28 6.68
C THR A 472 -16.30 15.57 6.23
N ALA A 473 -16.58 16.67 6.91
CA ALA A 473 -15.92 17.94 6.62
C ALA A 473 -14.42 17.93 6.96
N VAL A 474 -14.03 17.08 7.91
CA VAL A 474 -12.62 16.83 8.25
C VAL A 474 -12.33 15.35 8.17
N TYR A 475 -11.26 14.99 7.48
CA TYR A 475 -10.70 13.65 7.47
C TYR A 475 -9.18 13.70 7.64
N VAL A 476 -8.63 12.88 8.50
CA VAL A 476 -7.19 12.71 8.66
C VAL A 476 -6.85 11.23 8.74
N TYR A 477 -5.87 10.83 7.95
CA TYR A 477 -5.28 9.50 8.00
C TYR A 477 -3.98 9.58 8.80
N LEU A 478 -3.95 8.95 9.97
CA LEU A 478 -2.87 9.01 10.94
C LEU A 478 -2.29 7.63 11.21
N PRO A 479 -0.97 7.49 11.28
CA PRO A 479 -0.36 6.29 11.82
C PRO A 479 -0.75 6.07 13.29
N TYR A 480 -0.97 4.80 13.61
CA TYR A 480 -1.34 4.36 14.95
C TYR A 480 -0.19 3.68 15.70
N ILE A 481 0.79 3.13 14.97
CA ILE A 481 1.92 2.40 15.51
C ILE A 481 3.22 3.09 15.13
N LEU A 482 3.97 3.50 16.15
CA LEU A 482 5.34 3.98 16.00
C LEU A 482 6.31 2.80 16.08
N THR A 483 7.10 2.61 15.03
CA THR A 483 8.04 1.50 14.90
C THR A 483 9.47 1.99 14.97
N SER A 484 10.28 1.31 15.81
CA SER A 484 11.72 1.52 15.90
C SER A 484 12.45 0.24 15.51
N TYR A 485 13.22 0.31 14.44
CA TYR A 485 13.92 -0.83 13.84
C TYR A 485 15.32 -0.99 14.44
N TYR A 486 15.78 -2.25 14.56
CA TYR A 486 17.15 -2.48 15.00
C TYR A 486 18.14 -1.80 14.05
N ASP A 487 19.19 -1.23 14.60
CA ASP A 487 20.28 -0.54 13.89
C ASP A 487 19.91 0.75 13.13
N LEU A 488 18.61 1.01 12.91
CA LEU A 488 18.14 2.18 12.17
C LEU A 488 17.31 3.16 13.01
N GLY A 489 16.68 2.67 14.09
CA GLY A 489 15.75 3.49 14.89
C GLY A 489 14.43 3.75 14.15
N ILE A 490 13.87 4.94 14.33
CA ILE A 490 12.66 5.40 13.66
C ILE A 490 13.06 5.97 12.31
N ILE A 491 12.44 5.49 11.24
CA ILE A 491 12.73 5.93 9.86
C ILE A 491 11.72 6.95 9.32
N GLU A 492 10.72 7.26 10.11
CA GLU A 492 9.66 8.20 9.73
C GLU A 492 10.24 9.56 9.34
N GLY A 493 9.83 10.09 8.19
CA GLY A 493 10.36 11.34 7.63
C GLY A 493 11.80 11.29 7.13
N VAL A 494 12.53 10.20 7.39
CA VAL A 494 13.95 10.05 7.03
C VAL A 494 14.14 9.07 5.88
N GLY A 495 13.42 7.97 5.90
CA GLY A 495 13.58 6.84 4.97
C GLY A 495 14.82 5.99 5.27
N VAL A 496 14.98 4.94 4.49
CA VAL A 496 16.09 4.00 4.58
C VAL A 496 17.13 4.34 3.53
N ALA A 497 18.32 4.76 3.95
CA ALA A 497 19.43 4.98 3.04
C ALA A 497 19.93 3.64 2.47
N PRO A 498 20.24 3.55 1.16
CA PRO A 498 20.81 2.36 0.58
C PRO A 498 22.24 2.13 1.07
N ASP A 499 22.68 0.86 1.10
CA ASP A 499 24.08 0.52 1.38
C ASP A 499 24.99 0.89 0.20
N ILE A 500 24.45 0.80 -1.02
CA ILE A 500 25.11 1.23 -2.25
C ILE A 500 24.17 2.17 -2.99
N GLU A 501 24.52 3.46 -2.99
CA GLU A 501 23.76 4.46 -3.72
C GLU A 501 24.02 4.35 -5.23
N VAL A 502 22.97 4.22 -6.00
CA VAL A 502 22.98 4.18 -7.47
C VAL A 502 21.77 4.94 -7.97
N ARG A 503 21.97 6.13 -8.51
CA ARG A 503 20.88 6.89 -9.14
C ARG A 503 20.40 6.20 -10.41
N TYR A 504 19.09 6.17 -10.65
CA TYR A 504 18.54 5.63 -11.88
C TYR A 504 18.90 6.54 -13.06
N ASP A 505 19.36 5.96 -14.16
CA ASP A 505 19.75 6.67 -15.37
C ASP A 505 18.64 6.60 -16.43
N ASN A 506 17.75 7.59 -16.39
CA ASN A 506 16.62 7.70 -17.33
C ASN A 506 17.11 7.83 -18.78
N ASP A 507 18.19 8.58 -19.02
CA ASP A 507 18.73 8.80 -20.36
C ASP A 507 19.27 7.50 -20.96
N LEU A 508 20.02 6.72 -20.16
CA LEU A 508 20.50 5.40 -20.56
C LEU A 508 19.33 4.48 -20.88
N TYR A 509 18.30 4.48 -20.03
CA TYR A 509 17.14 3.64 -20.21
C TYR A 509 16.36 4.00 -21.48
N GLU A 510 16.08 5.28 -21.73
CA GLU A 510 15.38 5.75 -22.92
C GLU A 510 16.16 5.45 -24.22
N ALA A 511 17.48 5.59 -24.16
CA ALA A 511 18.34 5.34 -25.31
C ALA A 511 18.54 3.85 -25.63
N THR A 512 18.54 2.99 -24.62
CA THR A 512 19.04 1.59 -24.77
C THR A 512 18.11 0.53 -24.19
N GLY A 513 17.13 0.90 -23.35
CA GLY A 513 16.31 -0.03 -22.57
C GLY A 513 17.06 -0.68 -21.39
N ARG A 514 18.28 -0.22 -21.07
CA ARG A 514 19.12 -0.78 -20.00
C ARG A 514 18.80 -0.11 -18.67
N ASP A 515 18.82 -0.89 -17.60
CA ASP A 515 18.64 -0.45 -16.22
C ASP A 515 19.96 -0.55 -15.46
N ASN A 516 20.58 0.59 -15.22
CA ASN A 516 21.89 0.66 -14.55
C ASN A 516 21.84 0.17 -13.09
N GLN A 517 20.73 0.32 -12.38
CA GLN A 517 20.60 -0.19 -11.01
C GLN A 517 20.48 -1.72 -11.00
N PHE A 518 19.66 -2.29 -11.88
CA PHE A 518 19.54 -3.74 -12.05
C PHE A 518 20.88 -4.36 -12.47
N GLU A 519 21.56 -3.78 -13.48
CA GLU A 519 22.88 -4.23 -13.93
C GLU A 519 23.92 -4.17 -12.80
N ARG A 520 23.85 -3.12 -11.96
CA ARG A 520 24.75 -2.99 -10.81
C ARG A 520 24.49 -4.07 -9.76
N ALA A 521 23.22 -4.44 -9.52
CA ALA A 521 22.85 -5.53 -8.62
C ALA A 521 23.36 -6.89 -9.13
N ILE A 522 23.19 -7.17 -10.42
CA ILE A 522 23.73 -8.37 -11.08
C ILE A 522 25.27 -8.43 -10.91
N SER A 523 25.95 -7.32 -11.19
CA SER A 523 27.42 -7.24 -11.06
C SER A 523 27.87 -7.48 -9.62
N TYR A 524 27.15 -6.91 -8.64
CA TYR A 524 27.44 -7.14 -7.22
C TYR A 524 27.35 -8.63 -6.86
N ILE A 525 26.28 -9.31 -7.27
CA ILE A 525 26.09 -10.73 -6.98
C ILE A 525 27.18 -11.57 -7.64
N ARG A 526 27.56 -11.27 -8.88
CA ARG A 526 28.57 -12.01 -9.64
C ARG A 526 30.00 -11.82 -9.09
N GLU A 527 30.32 -10.64 -8.65
CA GLU A 527 31.69 -10.25 -8.27
C GLU A 527 31.91 -10.24 -6.75
N GLY A 528 30.83 -10.26 -5.97
CA GLY A 528 30.87 -10.14 -4.52
C GLY A 528 31.32 -8.74 -4.03
N LYS A 529 31.08 -7.67 -4.83
CA LYS A 529 31.57 -6.32 -4.56
C LYS A 529 30.52 -5.26 -4.85
#